data_f6355f3e9bb45110d1c4907ff8dc4f07
#
_entry.id   f6355f3e9bb45110d1c4907ff8dc4f07
#
_cell.length_a   1.000
_cell.length_b   1.000
_cell.length_c   1.000
_cell.angle_alpha   90.00
_cell.angle_beta   90.00
_cell.angle_gamma   90.00
#
_symmetry.space_group_name_H-M   'P 1'
#
loop_
_entity.id
_entity.type
_entity.pdbx_description
1 polymer ?
#
loop_
_entity_poly.entity_id
_entity_poly.type
_entity_poly.pdbx_seq_one_letter_code
_entity_poly.pdbx_strand_id
1 'polypeptide(L)'
;MSRLQVSRVNKSFGKRQILDEVSVSFETGEIIGLFGRNGSGKSTLLKCMLGTLKADSLEIRIDGEEIKPSEVIPRQKIGFLPQETFLPKEMKVRNVIPLIFPEGEDQDKIFYSTGVAAFDGKIVGKLSAGQLKYLELLLLAHMPHPFLLLDEPFSMLEPRYIELVKELLLSLKSSKGLLLTDHYYRDVLEVANRSYVLKKARAYEVESEHDLVTHKYLKINNE
;
A
#
# COMPACT_ATOMS: atom_id res chain seq x y z
N MET A 1 9.52 13.20 -12.49
CA MET A 1 8.53 12.69 -11.52
C MET A 1 7.41 12.06 -12.32
N SER A 2 6.97 10.88 -11.93
CA SER A 2 5.85 10.20 -12.57
C SER A 2 4.59 10.41 -11.74
N ARG A 3 3.40 10.54 -12.38
CA ARG A 3 2.14 10.86 -11.72
C ARG A 3 1.09 9.80 -12.02
N LEU A 4 0.49 9.24 -10.98
CA LEU A 4 -0.67 8.37 -11.05
C LEU A 4 -1.93 9.19 -10.72
N GLN A 5 -2.92 9.15 -11.61
CA GLN A 5 -4.23 9.74 -11.43
C GLN A 5 -5.30 8.68 -11.63
N VAL A 6 -6.15 8.54 -10.64
CA VAL A 6 -7.31 7.64 -10.69
C VAL A 6 -8.54 8.48 -10.42
N SER A 7 -9.50 8.46 -11.31
CA SER A 7 -10.67 9.31 -11.25
C SER A 7 -11.95 8.58 -11.63
N ARG A 8 -13.07 9.14 -11.18
CA ARG A 8 -14.43 8.63 -11.45
C ARG A 8 -14.61 7.16 -11.07
N VAL A 9 -14.02 6.75 -9.95
CA VAL A 9 -14.15 5.37 -9.46
C VAL A 9 -15.53 5.18 -8.86
N ASN A 10 -16.34 4.39 -9.54
CA ASN A 10 -17.65 3.95 -9.07
C ASN A 10 -17.64 2.45 -8.87
N LYS A 11 -18.16 1.99 -7.74
CA LYS A 11 -18.32 0.57 -7.46
C LYS A 11 -19.50 0.29 -6.56
N SER A 12 -20.36 -0.63 -7.02
CA SER A 12 -21.48 -1.13 -6.25
C SER A 12 -21.45 -2.66 -6.15
N PHE A 13 -21.97 -3.19 -5.05
CA PHE A 13 -22.27 -4.61 -4.89
C PHE A 13 -23.79 -4.76 -4.68
N GLY A 14 -24.47 -5.22 -5.70
CA GLY A 14 -25.95 -5.20 -5.75
C GLY A 14 -26.46 -3.77 -5.63
N LYS A 15 -27.30 -3.50 -4.62
CA LYS A 15 -27.86 -2.16 -4.37
C LYS A 15 -26.96 -1.25 -3.50
N ARG A 16 -25.85 -1.78 -2.97
CA ARG A 16 -24.98 -1.04 -2.06
C ARG A 16 -23.85 -0.39 -2.85
N GLN A 17 -23.87 0.93 -2.93
CA GLN A 17 -22.76 1.71 -3.46
C GLN A 17 -21.62 1.78 -2.43
N ILE A 18 -20.42 1.43 -2.85
CA ILE A 18 -19.20 1.38 -2.02
C ILE A 18 -18.26 2.53 -2.38
N LEU A 19 -18.16 2.88 -3.67
CA LEU A 19 -17.39 4.02 -4.18
C LEU A 19 -18.30 4.83 -5.10
N ASP A 20 -18.30 6.16 -4.92
CA ASP A 20 -19.10 7.14 -5.63
C ASP A 20 -18.20 8.30 -6.06
N GLU A 21 -17.86 8.36 -7.37
CA GLU A 21 -17.02 9.39 -7.98
C GLU A 21 -15.68 9.60 -7.22
N VAL A 22 -15.11 8.52 -6.67
CA VAL A 22 -13.85 8.62 -5.93
C VAL A 22 -12.71 8.97 -6.89
N SER A 23 -11.90 9.95 -6.48
CA SER A 23 -10.70 10.36 -7.22
C SER A 23 -9.53 10.49 -6.25
N VAL A 24 -8.36 9.96 -6.66
CA VAL A 24 -7.10 10.02 -5.91
C VAL A 24 -5.97 10.24 -6.91
N SER A 25 -5.03 11.10 -6.58
CA SER A 25 -3.83 11.29 -7.40
C SER A 25 -2.60 11.49 -6.53
N PHE A 26 -1.46 10.97 -6.98
CA PHE A 26 -0.17 11.15 -6.30
C PHE A 26 0.99 10.93 -7.28
N GLU A 27 2.16 11.38 -6.86
CA GLU A 27 3.38 11.36 -7.67
C GLU A 27 4.48 10.52 -7.00
N THR A 28 5.48 10.12 -7.79
CA THR A 28 6.72 9.60 -7.20
C THR A 28 7.32 10.68 -6.30
N GLY A 29 7.70 10.31 -5.09
CA GLY A 29 8.10 11.26 -4.03
C GLY A 29 7.02 11.50 -2.97
N GLU A 30 5.79 11.03 -3.19
CA GLU A 30 4.71 11.20 -2.23
C GLU A 30 4.33 9.88 -1.55
N ILE A 31 3.99 9.98 -0.28
CA ILE A 31 3.30 8.95 0.50
C ILE A 31 1.93 9.48 0.87
N ILE A 32 0.88 8.79 0.45
CA ILE A 32 -0.51 9.15 0.67
C ILE A 32 -1.15 8.20 1.66
N GLY A 33 -1.72 8.73 2.74
CA GLY A 33 -2.57 7.98 3.66
C GLY A 33 -4.01 7.89 3.15
N LEU A 34 -4.61 6.70 3.17
CA LEU A 34 -6.03 6.51 2.88
C LEU A 34 -6.75 5.98 4.12
N PHE A 35 -7.41 6.86 4.82
CA PHE A 35 -8.18 6.55 6.02
C PHE A 35 -9.64 6.19 5.70
N GLY A 36 -10.28 5.51 6.64
CA GLY A 36 -11.69 5.15 6.54
C GLY A 36 -12.02 4.01 7.48
N ARG A 37 -13.25 3.97 7.98
CA ARG A 37 -13.73 2.89 8.86
C ARG A 37 -13.74 1.56 8.14
N ASN A 38 -13.79 0.45 8.90
CA ASN A 38 -13.98 -0.88 8.34
C ASN A 38 -15.23 -0.93 7.45
N GLY A 39 -15.07 -1.51 6.26
CA GLY A 39 -16.14 -1.56 5.27
C GLY A 39 -16.42 -0.25 4.53
N SER A 40 -15.57 0.79 4.66
CA SER A 40 -15.72 2.05 3.91
C SER A 40 -15.37 1.93 2.42
N GLY A 41 -14.65 0.87 2.01
CA GLY A 41 -14.28 0.63 0.62
C GLY A 41 -12.80 0.82 0.29
N LYS A 42 -11.89 1.00 1.28
CA LYS A 42 -10.44 1.19 1.06
C LYS A 42 -9.84 0.08 0.20
N SER A 43 -9.90 -1.16 0.65
CA SER A 43 -9.38 -2.32 -0.11
C SER A 43 -10.11 -2.52 -1.45
N THR A 44 -11.39 -2.13 -1.53
CA THR A 44 -12.14 -2.11 -2.80
C THR A 44 -11.52 -1.13 -3.78
N LEU A 45 -11.21 0.09 -3.32
CA LEU A 45 -10.55 1.11 -4.14
C LEU A 45 -9.18 0.61 -4.62
N LEU A 46 -8.32 0.10 -3.72
CA LEU A 46 -7.01 -0.44 -4.08
C LEU A 46 -7.11 -1.55 -5.13
N LYS A 47 -8.05 -2.49 -4.97
CA LYS A 47 -8.28 -3.59 -5.93
C LYS A 47 -8.81 -3.09 -7.28
N CYS A 48 -9.65 -2.04 -7.30
CA CYS A 48 -10.08 -1.40 -8.54
C CYS A 48 -8.90 -0.72 -9.24
N MET A 49 -8.06 0.02 -8.51
CA MET A 49 -6.86 0.68 -9.03
C MET A 49 -5.86 -0.33 -9.62
N LEU A 50 -5.71 -1.50 -8.98
CA LEU A 50 -4.86 -2.59 -9.47
C LEU A 50 -5.47 -3.34 -10.68
N GLY A 51 -6.77 -3.17 -10.94
CA GLY A 51 -7.48 -3.89 -12.00
C GLY A 51 -7.90 -5.33 -11.64
N THR A 52 -7.70 -5.76 -10.38
CA THR A 52 -8.12 -7.09 -9.89
C THR A 52 -9.59 -7.17 -9.52
N LEU A 53 -10.23 -6.02 -9.31
CA LEU A 53 -11.66 -5.89 -9.12
C LEU A 53 -12.24 -4.95 -10.17
N LYS A 54 -13.19 -5.44 -10.96
CA LYS A 54 -13.86 -4.61 -11.97
C LYS A 54 -14.69 -3.52 -11.27
N ALA A 55 -14.37 -2.25 -11.55
CA ALA A 55 -15.19 -1.10 -11.19
C ALA A 55 -16.40 -0.97 -12.14
N ASP A 56 -17.43 -0.24 -11.71
CA ASP A 56 -18.56 0.10 -12.58
C ASP A 56 -18.15 1.20 -13.56
N SER A 57 -17.32 2.17 -13.08
CA SER A 57 -16.56 3.10 -13.90
C SER A 57 -15.21 3.41 -13.23
N LEU A 58 -14.19 3.71 -14.01
CA LEU A 58 -12.84 3.99 -13.52
C LEU A 58 -12.01 4.56 -14.68
N GLU A 59 -11.27 5.62 -14.42
CA GLU A 59 -10.21 6.12 -15.30
C GLU A 59 -8.88 6.08 -14.56
N ILE A 60 -7.87 5.48 -15.20
CA ILE A 60 -6.49 5.46 -14.71
C ILE A 60 -5.61 6.16 -15.72
N ARG A 61 -4.81 7.13 -15.25
CA ARG A 61 -3.80 7.79 -16.07
C ARG A 61 -2.45 7.75 -15.35
N ILE A 62 -1.40 7.44 -16.09
CA ILE A 62 -0.02 7.55 -15.65
C ILE A 62 0.71 8.48 -16.62
N ASP A 63 1.25 9.57 -16.08
CA ASP A 63 1.93 10.61 -16.87
C ASP A 63 1.07 11.19 -18.01
N GLY A 64 -0.24 11.26 -17.78
CA GLY A 64 -1.23 11.73 -18.75
C GLY A 64 -1.74 10.66 -19.73
N GLU A 65 -1.03 9.52 -19.86
CA GLU A 65 -1.46 8.38 -20.68
C GLU A 65 -2.57 7.60 -19.95
N GLU A 66 -3.68 7.36 -20.63
CA GLU A 66 -4.75 6.52 -20.13
C GLU A 66 -4.36 5.04 -20.20
N ILE A 67 -4.52 4.32 -19.07
CA ILE A 67 -4.19 2.91 -18.95
C ILE A 67 -5.44 2.14 -18.59
N LYS A 68 -5.72 1.06 -19.33
CA LYS A 68 -6.82 0.17 -18.98
C LYS A 68 -6.50 -0.60 -17.69
N PRO A 69 -7.48 -0.83 -16.80
CA PRO A 69 -7.24 -1.59 -15.57
C PRO A 69 -6.57 -2.96 -15.79
N SER A 70 -6.91 -3.64 -16.90
CA SER A 70 -6.30 -4.92 -17.29
C SER A 70 -4.82 -4.83 -17.67
N GLU A 71 -4.30 -3.66 -17.95
CA GLU A 71 -2.91 -3.42 -18.35
C GLU A 71 -2.01 -3.02 -17.17
N VAL A 72 -2.59 -2.66 -16.02
CA VAL A 72 -1.84 -2.18 -14.84
C VAL A 72 -0.80 -3.20 -14.40
N ILE A 73 -1.22 -4.45 -14.19
CA ILE A 73 -0.34 -5.55 -13.76
C ILE A 73 0.66 -5.94 -14.87
N PRO A 74 0.25 -6.21 -16.13
CA PRO A 74 1.19 -6.56 -17.20
C PRO A 74 2.26 -5.48 -17.45
N ARG A 75 1.89 -4.21 -17.34
CA ARG A 75 2.84 -3.09 -17.51
C ARG A 75 3.71 -2.83 -16.28
N GLN A 76 3.55 -3.57 -15.19
CA GLN A 76 4.29 -3.41 -13.93
C GLN A 76 4.31 -1.97 -13.41
N LYS A 77 3.20 -1.24 -13.57
CA LYS A 77 3.12 0.16 -13.16
C LYS A 77 2.77 0.35 -11.68
N ILE A 78 2.01 -0.59 -11.13
CA ILE A 78 1.55 -0.55 -9.75
C ILE A 78 1.86 -1.88 -9.08
N GLY A 79 2.62 -1.85 -7.99
CA GLY A 79 2.81 -2.96 -7.08
C GLY A 79 1.77 -2.93 -5.96
N PHE A 80 1.43 -4.09 -5.41
CA PHE A 80 0.40 -4.21 -4.39
C PHE A 80 0.84 -5.10 -3.23
N LEU A 81 0.76 -4.59 -2.01
CA LEU A 81 0.85 -5.36 -0.78
C LEU A 81 -0.56 -5.68 -0.30
N PRO A 82 -1.01 -6.94 -0.37
CA PRO A 82 -2.30 -7.34 0.21
C PRO A 82 -2.23 -7.51 1.73
N GLN A 83 -3.39 -7.60 2.38
CA GLN A 83 -3.48 -7.94 3.80
C GLN A 83 -2.98 -9.37 4.06
N GLU A 84 -3.31 -10.31 3.16
CA GLU A 84 -2.88 -11.70 3.25
C GLU A 84 -1.53 -11.91 2.56
N THR A 85 -0.73 -12.83 3.11
CA THR A 85 0.58 -13.16 2.53
C THR A 85 0.45 -13.75 1.13
N PHE A 86 1.33 -13.31 0.23
CA PHE A 86 1.47 -13.86 -1.11
C PHE A 86 2.70 -14.77 -1.26
N LEU A 87 3.52 -14.90 -0.22
CA LEU A 87 4.73 -15.71 -0.26
C LEU A 87 4.45 -17.20 -0.04
N PRO A 88 5.21 -18.10 -0.69
CA PRO A 88 5.07 -19.55 -0.53
C PRO A 88 5.48 -19.97 0.88
N LYS A 89 4.51 -20.43 1.68
CA LYS A 89 4.66 -20.71 3.11
C LYS A 89 5.68 -21.82 3.43
N GLU A 90 5.88 -22.75 2.49
CA GLU A 90 6.75 -23.92 2.68
C GLU A 90 8.22 -23.67 2.34
N MET A 91 8.53 -22.53 1.72
CA MET A 91 9.89 -22.21 1.29
C MET A 91 10.66 -21.47 2.39
N LYS A 92 11.98 -21.64 2.39
CA LYS A 92 12.88 -20.80 3.21
C LYS A 92 12.99 -19.42 2.59
N VAL A 93 13.12 -18.37 3.42
CA VAL A 93 13.29 -16.98 2.99
C VAL A 93 14.44 -16.86 1.97
N ARG A 94 15.62 -17.46 2.26
CA ARG A 94 16.78 -17.46 1.37
C ARG A 94 16.54 -18.09 0.00
N ASN A 95 15.49 -18.87 -0.17
CA ASN A 95 15.12 -19.48 -1.45
C ASN A 95 14.04 -18.66 -2.19
N VAL A 96 13.22 -17.91 -1.44
CA VAL A 96 12.19 -17.02 -2.02
C VAL A 96 12.83 -15.81 -2.70
N ILE A 97 13.86 -15.24 -2.08
CA ILE A 97 14.53 -14.03 -2.60
C ILE A 97 15.08 -14.24 -4.01
N PRO A 98 15.89 -15.29 -4.29
CA PRO A 98 16.39 -15.56 -5.65
C PRO A 98 15.30 -15.91 -6.67
N LEU A 99 14.17 -16.44 -6.21
CA LEU A 99 13.03 -16.73 -7.08
C LEU A 99 12.40 -15.47 -7.66
N ILE A 100 12.41 -14.38 -6.87
CA ILE A 100 11.84 -13.08 -7.26
C ILE A 100 12.88 -12.21 -7.96
N PHE A 101 14.11 -12.25 -7.47
CA PHE A 101 15.25 -11.47 -7.98
C PHE A 101 16.32 -12.40 -8.51
N PRO A 102 16.39 -12.64 -9.83
CA PRO A 102 17.41 -13.52 -10.43
C PRO A 102 18.84 -12.97 -10.29
N GLU A 103 18.99 -11.64 -10.29
CA GLU A 103 20.30 -10.98 -10.24
C GLU A 103 20.80 -10.85 -8.81
N GLY A 104 22.09 -11.18 -8.58
CA GLY A 104 22.70 -11.19 -7.26
C GLY A 104 22.68 -9.83 -6.54
N GLU A 105 22.92 -8.75 -7.29
CA GLU A 105 22.90 -7.38 -6.73
C GLU A 105 21.52 -7.00 -6.14
N ASP A 106 20.44 -7.44 -6.76
CA ASP A 106 19.10 -7.18 -6.24
C ASP A 106 18.80 -8.07 -5.03
N GLN A 107 19.32 -9.31 -5.01
CA GLN A 107 19.22 -10.18 -3.84
C GLN A 107 19.96 -9.59 -2.64
N ASP A 108 21.13 -9.04 -2.85
CA ASP A 108 21.97 -8.42 -1.81
C ASP A 108 21.24 -7.28 -1.11
N LYS A 109 20.50 -6.45 -1.84
CA LYS A 109 19.66 -5.38 -1.27
C LYS A 109 18.66 -5.91 -0.23
N ILE A 110 18.16 -7.12 -0.42
CA ILE A 110 17.23 -7.76 0.51
C ILE A 110 18.00 -8.46 1.64
N PHE A 111 19.01 -9.26 1.32
CA PHE A 111 19.76 -10.03 2.33
C PHE A 111 20.47 -9.14 3.34
N TYR A 112 21.01 -8.01 2.90
CA TYR A 112 21.70 -7.06 3.77
C TYR A 112 20.78 -6.00 4.40
N SER A 113 19.46 -6.07 4.12
CA SER A 113 18.51 -5.20 4.82
C SER A 113 18.46 -5.51 6.31
N THR A 114 18.27 -4.47 7.12
CA THR A 114 18.27 -4.56 8.57
C THR A 114 17.36 -5.67 9.08
N GLY A 115 17.93 -6.60 9.84
CA GLY A 115 17.19 -7.66 10.53
C GLY A 115 16.86 -8.90 9.69
N VAL A 116 17.08 -8.91 8.37
CA VAL A 116 16.78 -10.06 7.50
C VAL A 116 17.65 -11.26 7.84
N ALA A 117 18.93 -11.06 8.13
CA ALA A 117 19.87 -12.13 8.53
C ALA A 117 19.38 -12.97 9.75
N ALA A 118 18.52 -12.40 10.60
CA ALA A 118 17.97 -13.11 11.76
C ALA A 118 16.91 -14.16 11.37
N PHE A 119 16.38 -14.11 10.14
CA PHE A 119 15.30 -15.01 9.71
C PHE A 119 15.44 -15.55 8.27
N ASP A 120 16.51 -15.23 7.56
CA ASP A 120 16.74 -15.70 6.18
C ASP A 120 16.74 -17.23 6.04
N GLY A 121 17.17 -17.93 7.07
CA GLY A 121 17.15 -19.41 7.16
C GLY A 121 15.82 -20.03 7.53
N LYS A 122 14.84 -19.21 7.99
CA LYS A 122 13.52 -19.72 8.41
C LYS A 122 12.63 -20.03 7.22
N ILE A 123 11.67 -20.92 7.45
CA ILE A 123 10.56 -21.18 6.54
C ILE A 123 9.58 -19.99 6.65
N VAL A 124 9.09 -19.48 5.51
CA VAL A 124 8.17 -18.32 5.43
C VAL A 124 6.98 -18.48 6.37
N GLY A 125 6.33 -19.65 6.38
CA GLY A 125 5.19 -19.93 7.25
C GLY A 125 5.51 -19.98 8.76
N LYS A 126 6.80 -19.88 9.15
CA LYS A 126 7.25 -19.81 10.55
C LYS A 126 7.78 -18.43 10.95
N LEU A 127 7.66 -17.46 10.09
CA LEU A 127 7.97 -16.06 10.40
C LEU A 127 6.94 -15.49 11.37
N SER A 128 7.35 -14.55 12.25
CA SER A 128 6.37 -13.73 12.97
C SER A 128 5.62 -12.84 11.96
N ALA A 129 4.45 -12.33 12.35
CA ALA A 129 3.69 -11.43 11.50
C ALA A 129 4.53 -10.23 11.04
N GLY A 130 5.32 -9.65 11.96
CA GLY A 130 6.23 -8.56 11.66
C GLY A 130 7.35 -8.93 10.68
N GLN A 131 8.00 -10.09 10.88
CA GLN A 131 9.02 -10.59 9.95
C GLN A 131 8.46 -10.80 8.55
N LEU A 132 7.28 -11.41 8.46
CA LEU A 132 6.63 -11.70 7.19
C LEU A 132 6.25 -10.42 6.45
N LYS A 133 5.55 -9.51 7.11
CA LYS A 133 5.12 -8.24 6.50
C LYS A 133 6.31 -7.38 6.08
N TYR A 134 7.34 -7.30 6.91
CA TYR A 134 8.57 -6.59 6.58
C TYR A 134 9.29 -7.19 5.37
N LEU A 135 9.39 -8.52 5.28
CA LEU A 135 9.95 -9.21 4.12
C LEU A 135 9.15 -8.92 2.84
N GLU A 136 7.82 -9.04 2.91
CA GLU A 136 6.93 -8.75 1.77
C GLU A 136 7.10 -7.31 1.26
N LEU A 137 7.19 -6.35 2.19
CA LEU A 137 7.46 -4.95 1.86
C LEU A 137 8.83 -4.74 1.24
N LEU A 138 9.89 -5.38 1.78
CA LEU A 138 11.23 -5.31 1.20
C LEU A 138 11.24 -5.85 -0.24
N LEU A 139 10.64 -7.01 -0.47
CA LEU A 139 10.55 -7.58 -1.81
C LEU A 139 9.82 -6.63 -2.76
N LEU A 140 8.66 -6.13 -2.35
CA LEU A 140 7.87 -5.19 -3.16
C LEU A 140 8.60 -3.86 -3.40
N ALA A 141 9.32 -3.37 -2.41
CA ALA A 141 10.09 -2.13 -2.48
C ALA A 141 11.16 -2.16 -3.58
N HIS A 142 11.78 -3.31 -3.80
CA HIS A 142 12.85 -3.49 -4.79
C HIS A 142 12.35 -3.92 -6.18
N MET A 143 11.04 -4.19 -6.33
CA MET A 143 10.44 -4.40 -7.65
C MET A 143 10.37 -3.09 -8.47
N PRO A 144 10.34 -3.16 -9.81
CA PRO A 144 10.46 -1.97 -10.68
C PRO A 144 9.18 -1.11 -10.76
N HIS A 145 8.22 -1.30 -9.85
CA HIS A 145 6.97 -0.55 -9.85
C HIS A 145 7.19 0.90 -9.39
N PRO A 146 6.82 1.93 -10.18
CA PRO A 146 6.92 3.32 -9.75
C PRO A 146 5.88 3.70 -8.69
N PHE A 147 4.78 2.94 -8.59
CA PHE A 147 3.72 3.17 -7.60
C PHE A 147 3.45 1.91 -6.79
N LEU A 148 3.23 2.07 -5.48
CA LEU A 148 2.88 0.99 -4.57
C LEU A 148 1.56 1.28 -3.86
N LEU A 149 0.66 0.31 -3.85
CA LEU A 149 -0.55 0.31 -3.04
C LEU A 149 -0.34 -0.68 -1.87
N LEU A 150 -0.45 -0.20 -0.64
CA LEU A 150 -0.16 -0.98 0.55
C LEU A 150 -1.41 -1.09 1.42
N ASP A 151 -1.96 -2.30 1.53
CA ASP A 151 -3.17 -2.54 2.33
C ASP A 151 -2.77 -3.01 3.74
N GLU A 152 -2.85 -2.10 4.70
CA GLU A 152 -2.53 -2.26 6.13
C GLU A 152 -1.07 -2.71 6.39
N PRO A 153 -0.07 -1.91 5.96
CA PRO A 153 1.34 -2.27 6.12
C PRO A 153 1.83 -2.31 7.57
N PHE A 154 1.19 -1.60 8.51
CA PHE A 154 1.55 -1.57 9.94
C PHE A 154 0.73 -2.56 10.79
N SER A 155 -0.26 -3.23 10.19
CA SER A 155 -1.18 -4.08 10.94
C SER A 155 -0.46 -5.29 11.56
N MET A 156 -0.74 -5.55 12.84
CA MET A 156 -0.20 -6.66 13.64
C MET A 156 1.34 -6.68 13.78
N LEU A 157 2.00 -5.53 13.65
CA LEU A 157 3.44 -5.42 13.82
C LEU A 157 3.83 -5.14 15.29
N GLU A 158 4.94 -5.72 15.70
CA GLU A 158 5.64 -5.32 16.92
C GLU A 158 6.33 -3.95 16.71
N PRO A 159 6.53 -3.12 17.76
CA PRO A 159 7.09 -1.78 17.64
C PRO A 159 8.37 -1.71 16.80
N ARG A 160 9.28 -2.68 16.97
CA ARG A 160 10.51 -2.75 16.18
C ARG A 160 10.25 -2.82 14.67
N TYR A 161 9.25 -3.59 14.24
CA TYR A 161 8.94 -3.72 12.81
C TYR A 161 8.17 -2.52 12.29
N ILE A 162 7.41 -1.82 13.12
CA ILE A 162 6.78 -0.55 12.76
C ILE A 162 7.86 0.46 12.34
N GLU A 163 8.92 0.61 13.15
CA GLU A 163 10.02 1.55 12.82
C GLU A 163 10.76 1.12 11.54
N LEU A 164 11.09 -0.17 11.39
CA LEU A 164 11.75 -0.66 10.16
C LEU A 164 10.88 -0.42 8.91
N VAL A 165 9.57 -0.58 9.01
CA VAL A 165 8.64 -0.31 7.92
C VAL A 165 8.59 1.18 7.63
N LYS A 166 8.52 2.08 8.64
CA LYS A 166 8.55 3.53 8.45
C LYS A 166 9.83 3.97 7.73
N GLU A 167 10.99 3.51 8.20
CA GLU A 167 12.29 3.80 7.58
C GLU A 167 12.30 3.36 6.12
N LEU A 168 11.83 2.15 5.82
CA LEU A 168 11.72 1.64 4.46
C LEU A 168 10.81 2.52 3.60
N LEU A 169 9.59 2.81 4.05
CA LEU A 169 8.65 3.64 3.31
C LEU A 169 9.21 5.04 3.02
N LEU A 170 9.85 5.67 4.00
CA LEU A 170 10.50 6.97 3.83
C LEU A 170 11.66 6.92 2.83
N SER A 171 12.45 5.84 2.81
CA SER A 171 13.53 5.67 1.84
C SER A 171 13.02 5.57 0.39
N LEU A 172 11.83 5.00 0.20
CA LEU A 172 11.21 4.85 -1.11
C LEU A 172 10.71 6.16 -1.73
N LYS A 173 10.53 7.21 -0.93
CA LYS A 173 10.10 8.54 -1.44
C LYS A 173 11.02 9.08 -2.53
N SER A 174 12.29 8.70 -2.54
CA SER A 174 13.23 9.15 -3.59
C SER A 174 12.87 8.63 -4.99
N SER A 175 12.11 7.54 -5.10
CA SER A 175 11.90 6.81 -6.36
C SER A 175 10.47 6.37 -6.63
N LYS A 176 9.62 6.27 -5.61
CA LYS A 176 8.28 5.72 -5.73
C LYS A 176 7.20 6.63 -5.15
N GLY A 177 5.98 6.51 -5.67
CA GLY A 177 4.76 7.04 -5.05
C GLY A 177 4.02 5.93 -4.32
N LEU A 178 3.55 6.22 -3.10
CA LEU A 178 2.95 5.22 -2.22
C LEU A 178 1.54 5.66 -1.81
N LEU A 179 0.58 4.76 -1.87
CA LEU A 179 -0.74 4.92 -1.26
C LEU A 179 -0.93 3.80 -0.26
N LEU A 180 -1.12 4.14 1.01
CA LEU A 180 -1.25 3.14 2.06
C LEU A 180 -2.52 3.34 2.88
N THR A 181 -3.14 2.23 3.27
CA THR A 181 -4.27 2.20 4.20
C THR A 181 -3.78 1.62 5.52
N ASP A 182 -4.25 2.13 6.64
CA ASP A 182 -4.05 1.45 7.92
C ASP A 182 -5.07 1.93 8.97
N HIS A 183 -5.19 1.16 10.05
CA HIS A 183 -5.95 1.53 11.24
C HIS A 183 -5.07 2.25 12.28
N TYR A 184 -3.76 2.09 12.19
CA TYR A 184 -2.76 2.75 13.02
C TYR A 184 -2.46 4.14 12.45
N TYR A 185 -3.46 5.04 12.55
CA TYR A 185 -3.43 6.35 11.89
C TYR A 185 -2.21 7.20 12.26
N ARG A 186 -1.68 7.08 13.48
CA ARG A 186 -0.47 7.82 13.91
C ARG A 186 0.74 7.44 13.07
N ASP A 187 0.99 6.14 12.90
CA ASP A 187 2.11 5.64 12.11
C ASP A 187 1.98 6.06 10.63
N VAL A 188 0.74 6.10 10.11
CA VAL A 188 0.49 6.62 8.75
C VAL A 188 0.80 8.11 8.67
N LEU A 189 0.33 8.94 9.62
CA LEU A 189 0.56 10.38 9.61
C LEU A 189 2.04 10.75 9.75
N GLU A 190 2.84 9.94 10.43
CA GLU A 190 4.29 10.17 10.56
C GLU A 190 5.04 10.03 9.23
N VAL A 191 4.54 9.22 8.30
CA VAL A 191 5.20 8.98 7.01
C VAL A 191 4.52 9.68 5.83
N ALA A 192 3.21 9.94 5.91
CA ALA A 192 2.41 10.49 4.82
C ALA A 192 2.67 11.99 4.60
N ASN A 193 2.66 12.41 3.34
CA ASN A 193 2.72 13.82 2.95
C ASN A 193 1.35 14.49 3.06
N ARG A 194 0.30 13.75 2.69
CA ARG A 194 -1.10 14.15 2.73
C ARG A 194 -1.98 12.91 2.77
N SER A 195 -3.25 13.08 3.02
CA SER A 195 -4.13 11.94 3.23
C SER A 195 -5.52 12.15 2.63
N TYR A 196 -6.25 11.06 2.46
CA TYR A 196 -7.66 11.05 2.11
C TYR A 196 -8.46 10.31 3.19
N VAL A 197 -9.70 10.74 3.41
CA VAL A 197 -10.70 9.98 4.19
C VAL A 197 -11.78 9.45 3.28
N LEU A 198 -11.94 8.14 3.24
CA LEU A 198 -13.03 7.49 2.52
C LEU A 198 -14.25 7.36 3.44
N LYS A 199 -15.30 8.15 3.16
CA LYS A 199 -16.51 8.25 3.97
C LYS A 199 -17.74 8.39 3.08
N LYS A 200 -18.81 7.64 3.38
CA LYS A 200 -20.06 7.65 2.60
C LYS A 200 -19.80 7.49 1.10
N ALA A 201 -18.94 6.50 0.76
CA ALA A 201 -18.52 6.17 -0.59
C ALA A 201 -17.67 7.22 -1.32
N ARG A 202 -17.36 8.38 -0.74
CA ARG A 202 -16.56 9.45 -1.33
C ARG A 202 -15.24 9.64 -0.61
N ALA A 203 -14.21 10.09 -1.34
CA ALA A 203 -12.91 10.47 -0.79
C ALA A 203 -12.85 11.98 -0.57
N TYR A 204 -12.33 12.36 0.59
CA TYR A 204 -12.08 13.75 0.97
C TYR A 204 -10.61 13.89 1.32
N GLU A 205 -9.94 14.85 0.72
CA GLU A 205 -8.56 15.18 1.07
C GLU A 205 -8.51 15.81 2.47
N VAL A 206 -7.50 15.44 3.22
CA VAL A 206 -7.27 15.91 4.60
C VAL A 206 -5.79 16.20 4.78
N GLU A 207 -5.49 17.34 5.41
CA GLU A 207 -4.12 17.83 5.60
C GLU A 207 -3.66 17.71 7.06
N SER A 208 -4.59 17.50 7.98
CA SER A 208 -4.32 17.51 9.41
C SER A 208 -5.10 16.45 10.20
N GLU A 209 -4.63 16.14 11.41
CA GLU A 209 -5.37 15.30 12.35
C GLU A 209 -6.73 15.92 12.71
N HIS A 210 -6.82 17.26 12.75
CA HIS A 210 -8.09 17.96 12.97
C HIS A 210 -9.12 17.65 11.90
N ASP A 211 -8.71 17.52 10.63
CA ASP A 211 -9.61 17.14 9.54
C ASP A 211 -10.11 15.70 9.70
N LEU A 212 -9.27 14.80 10.22
CA LEU A 212 -9.70 13.45 10.57
C LEU A 212 -10.81 13.45 11.63
N VAL A 213 -10.74 14.36 12.60
CA VAL A 213 -11.79 14.57 13.61
C VAL A 213 -13.04 15.15 12.95
N THR A 214 -12.90 16.19 12.14
CA THR A 214 -14.01 16.85 11.41
C THR A 214 -14.75 15.84 10.53
N HIS A 215 -14.03 14.95 9.86
CA HIS A 215 -14.61 13.86 9.09
C HIS A 215 -15.13 12.71 9.98
N LYS A 216 -15.06 12.82 11.32
CA LYS A 216 -15.50 11.79 12.28
C LYS A 216 -14.78 10.44 12.10
N TYR A 217 -13.58 10.46 11.58
CA TYR A 217 -12.70 9.29 11.56
C TYR A 217 -12.11 9.09 12.95
N LEU A 218 -11.55 10.12 13.54
CA LEU A 218 -11.14 10.14 14.94
C LEU A 218 -12.27 10.68 15.82
N LYS A 219 -12.32 10.24 17.07
CA LYS A 219 -13.15 10.85 18.11
C LYS A 219 -12.38 12.01 18.72
N ILE A 220 -13.08 13.08 19.10
CA ILE A 220 -12.53 14.08 19.99
C ILE A 220 -12.32 13.37 21.33
N ASN A 221 -11.07 13.18 21.74
CA ASN A 221 -10.79 12.83 23.11
C ASN A 221 -11.07 14.10 23.92
N ASN A 222 -12.28 14.21 24.49
CA ASN A 222 -12.49 15.08 25.62
C ASN A 222 -11.67 14.43 26.76
N GLU A 223 -10.57 15.10 27.15
CA GLU A 223 -9.89 14.86 28.42
C GLU A 223 -10.85 14.95 29.60
#